data_5d47121d34f53a489db2e958c7992840
#
_entry.id   5d47121d34f53a489db2e958c7992840
#
_cell.length_a   1.000
_cell.length_b   1.000
_cell.length_c   1.000
_cell.angle_alpha   90.00
_cell.angle_beta   90.00
_cell.angle_gamma   90.00
#
_symmetry.space_group_name_H-M   'P 1'
#
loop_
_entity.id
_entity.type
_entity.pdbx_description
1 polymer ?
#
loop_
_entity_poly.entity_id
_entity_poly.type
_entity_poly.pdbx_seq_one_letter_code
_entity_poly.pdbx_strand_id
1 'polypeptide(L)'
;MESLKIKVNVANRTYPLTINRKDEEQVRKAVKVIEERLKVYEKSFAARDTQDLLSMCLLEMAVKISTDEQKVKVDVSVEQQLQTLESLLDKSL
;
A
#
# COMPACT_ATOMS: atom_id res chain seq x y z
N MET A 1 13.81 -8.92 -17.31
CA MET A 1 12.67 -9.17 -16.41
C MET A 1 11.39 -8.69 -17.07
N GLU A 2 10.39 -9.53 -17.06
CA GLU A 2 9.13 -9.18 -17.70
C GLU A 2 8.37 -8.16 -16.85
N SER A 3 7.97 -7.08 -17.49
CA SER A 3 7.05 -6.15 -16.90
C SER A 3 5.62 -6.53 -17.26
N LEU A 4 4.68 -6.17 -16.40
CA LEU A 4 3.27 -6.46 -16.56
C LEU A 4 2.46 -5.19 -16.33
N LYS A 5 1.54 -4.93 -17.23
CA LYS A 5 0.60 -3.82 -17.06
C LYS A 5 -0.67 -4.34 -16.43
N ILE A 6 -1.04 -3.78 -15.27
CA ILE A 6 -2.27 -4.14 -14.59
C ILE A 6 -3.08 -2.89 -14.28
N LYS A 7 -4.35 -3.09 -13.97
CA LYS A 7 -5.22 -2.03 -13.50
C LYS A 7 -5.66 -2.38 -12.09
N VAL A 8 -5.55 -1.42 -11.19
CA VAL A 8 -6.00 -1.59 -9.80
C VAL A 8 -7.06 -0.54 -9.48
N ASN A 9 -8.01 -0.94 -8.66
CA ASN A 9 -9.05 -0.03 -8.20
C ASN A 9 -8.76 0.34 -6.76
N VAL A 10 -8.61 1.64 -6.50
CA VAL A 10 -8.40 2.16 -5.15
C VAL A 10 -9.34 3.34 -4.95
N ALA A 11 -10.17 3.27 -3.92
CA ALA A 11 -11.11 4.32 -3.58
C ALA A 11 -12.00 4.71 -4.77
N ASN A 12 -12.52 3.72 -5.47
CA ASN A 12 -13.43 3.86 -6.62
C ASN A 12 -12.80 4.49 -7.87
N ARG A 13 -11.48 4.55 -7.91
CA ARG A 13 -10.76 4.99 -9.11
C ARG A 13 -9.85 3.87 -9.61
N THR A 14 -9.73 3.76 -10.91
CA THR A 14 -8.89 2.75 -11.56
C THR A 14 -7.57 3.39 -11.98
N TYR A 15 -6.47 2.73 -11.61
CA TYR A 15 -5.13 3.20 -11.92
C TYR A 15 -4.38 2.15 -12.73
N PRO A 16 -3.79 2.53 -13.86
CA PRO A 16 -2.90 1.63 -14.59
C PRO A 16 -1.52 1.61 -13.92
N LEU A 17 -1.00 0.43 -13.70
CA LEU A 17 0.33 0.26 -13.12
C LEU A 17 1.17 -0.64 -14.01
N THR A 18 2.46 -0.33 -14.10
CA THR A 18 3.44 -1.19 -14.73
C THR A 18 4.35 -1.73 -13.62
N ILE A 19 4.31 -3.04 -13.43
CA ILE A 19 5.04 -3.70 -12.36
C ILE A 19 5.82 -4.89 -12.91
N ASN A 20 6.74 -5.43 -12.12
CA ASN A 20 7.34 -6.71 -12.44
C ASN A 20 6.32 -7.82 -12.21
N ARG A 21 6.31 -8.80 -13.10
CA ARG A 21 5.36 -9.92 -13.01
C ARG A 21 5.44 -10.62 -11.65
N LYS A 22 6.62 -10.73 -11.08
CA LYS A 22 6.81 -11.37 -9.77
C LYS A 22 6.14 -10.62 -8.63
N ASP A 23 5.85 -9.33 -8.82
CA ASP A 23 5.27 -8.49 -7.77
C ASP A 23 3.74 -8.41 -7.85
N GLU A 24 3.14 -9.01 -8.87
CA GLU A 24 1.70 -8.89 -9.10
C GLU A 24 0.87 -9.33 -7.91
N GLU A 25 1.18 -10.48 -7.35
CA GLU A 25 0.42 -11.02 -6.22
C GLU A 25 0.47 -10.09 -5.01
N GLN A 26 1.64 -9.56 -4.71
CA GLN A 26 1.81 -8.64 -3.58
C GLN A 26 1.08 -7.32 -3.80
N VAL A 27 1.13 -6.80 -5.01
CA VAL A 27 0.41 -5.56 -5.34
C VAL A 27 -1.09 -5.77 -5.19
N ARG A 28 -1.62 -6.88 -5.68
CA ARG A 28 -3.05 -7.17 -5.56
C ARG A 28 -3.48 -7.38 -4.11
N LYS A 29 -2.64 -8.02 -3.30
CA LYS A 29 -2.90 -8.15 -1.86
C LYS A 29 -2.91 -6.79 -1.17
N ALA A 30 -1.98 -5.92 -1.54
CA ALA A 30 -1.91 -4.57 -0.97
C ALA A 30 -3.17 -3.78 -1.29
N VAL A 31 -3.65 -3.86 -2.53
CA VAL A 31 -4.89 -3.18 -2.94
C VAL A 31 -6.07 -3.70 -2.11
N LYS A 32 -6.13 -5.01 -1.91
CA LYS A 32 -7.19 -5.62 -1.12
C LYS A 32 -7.17 -5.15 0.34
N VAL A 33 -5.99 -5.05 0.92
CA VAL A 33 -5.82 -4.53 2.30
C VAL A 33 -6.32 -3.09 2.37
N ILE A 34 -5.97 -2.26 1.40
CA ILE A 34 -6.43 -0.87 1.34
C ILE A 34 -7.97 -0.83 1.29
N GLU A 35 -8.58 -1.61 0.43
CA GLU A 35 -10.04 -1.66 0.32
C GLU A 35 -10.70 -2.04 1.64
N GLU A 36 -10.17 -3.05 2.31
CA GLU A 36 -10.70 -3.51 3.60
C GLU A 36 -10.57 -2.42 4.67
N ARG A 37 -9.42 -1.74 4.71
CA ARG A 37 -9.21 -0.65 5.69
C ARG A 37 -10.11 0.54 5.41
N LEU A 38 -10.30 0.89 4.14
CA LEU A 38 -11.22 1.97 3.78
C LEU A 38 -12.65 1.67 4.24
N LYS A 39 -13.09 0.43 4.11
CA LYS A 39 -14.42 0.02 4.58
C LYS A 39 -14.55 0.16 6.09
N VAL A 40 -13.51 -0.21 6.83
CA VAL A 40 -13.50 -0.08 8.29
C VAL A 40 -13.64 1.39 8.69
N TYR A 41 -12.85 2.26 8.08
CA TYR A 41 -12.92 3.69 8.39
C TYR A 41 -14.24 4.32 7.97
N GLU A 42 -14.78 3.89 6.84
CA GLU A 42 -16.08 4.37 6.37
C GLU A 42 -17.19 4.09 7.39
N LYS A 43 -17.15 2.92 8.01
CA LYS A 43 -18.12 2.56 9.05
C LYS A 43 -17.89 3.30 10.36
N SER A 44 -16.63 3.54 10.71
CA SER A 44 -16.25 4.13 12.00
C SER A 44 -16.36 5.64 11.99
N PHE A 45 -16.21 6.28 10.84
CA PHE A 45 -16.18 7.74 10.71
C PHE A 45 -17.26 8.18 9.73
N ALA A 46 -18.46 8.33 10.23
CA ALA A 46 -19.60 8.74 9.42
C ALA A 46 -19.35 10.11 8.77
N ALA A 47 -19.83 10.26 7.55
CA ALA A 47 -19.82 11.52 6.79
C ALA A 47 -18.42 12.05 6.42
N ARG A 48 -17.42 11.20 6.39
CA ARG A 48 -16.09 11.58 5.88
C ARG A 48 -16.03 11.37 4.37
N ASP A 49 -15.29 12.23 3.68
CA ASP A 49 -15.09 12.05 2.26
C ASP A 49 -13.97 11.04 1.98
N THR A 50 -13.80 10.69 0.72
CA THR A 50 -12.81 9.70 0.30
C THR A 50 -11.39 10.14 0.65
N GLN A 51 -11.09 11.42 0.51
CA GLN A 51 -9.76 11.93 0.83
C GLN A 51 -9.44 11.73 2.31
N ASP A 52 -10.39 12.01 3.21
CA ASP A 52 -10.20 11.79 4.64
C ASP A 52 -9.95 10.32 4.97
N LEU A 53 -10.72 9.43 4.35
CA LEU A 53 -10.54 8.00 4.54
C LEU A 53 -9.16 7.52 4.09
N LEU A 54 -8.71 8.00 2.93
CA LEU A 54 -7.37 7.68 2.42
C LEU A 54 -6.29 8.22 3.32
N SER A 55 -6.47 9.43 3.84
CA SER A 55 -5.51 10.06 4.76
C SER A 55 -5.37 9.27 6.05
N MET A 56 -6.48 8.79 6.60
CA MET A 56 -6.47 7.97 7.80
C MET A 56 -5.80 6.63 7.57
N CYS A 57 -6.05 6.03 6.41
CA CYS A 57 -5.41 4.78 6.02
C CYS A 57 -3.90 4.97 5.89
N LEU A 58 -3.45 6.05 5.27
CA LEU A 58 -2.04 6.37 5.15
C LEU A 58 -1.37 6.56 6.51
N LEU A 59 -2.02 7.27 7.42
CA LEU A 59 -1.51 7.47 8.78
C LEU A 59 -1.33 6.14 9.50
N GLU A 60 -2.33 5.26 9.42
CA GLU A 60 -2.25 3.95 10.04
C GLU A 60 -1.07 3.15 9.50
N MET A 61 -0.92 3.14 8.17
CA MET A 61 0.15 2.41 7.52
C MET A 61 1.52 2.99 7.85
N ALA A 62 1.63 4.32 7.87
CA ALA A 62 2.88 4.99 8.22
C ALA A 62 3.31 4.71 9.65
N VAL A 63 2.36 4.70 10.58
CA VAL A 63 2.65 4.34 11.97
C VAL A 63 3.15 2.91 12.08
N LYS A 64 2.52 1.98 11.36
CA LYS A 64 2.95 0.57 11.35
C LYS A 64 4.37 0.42 10.79
N ILE A 65 4.66 1.10 9.69
CA ILE A 65 5.99 1.06 9.09
C ILE A 65 7.03 1.61 10.07
N SER A 66 6.75 2.75 10.69
CA SER A 66 7.64 3.34 11.71
C SER A 66 7.88 2.40 12.87
N THR A 67 6.82 1.76 13.37
CA THR A 67 6.93 0.82 14.49
C THR A 67 7.76 -0.39 14.10
N ASP A 68 7.54 -0.93 12.92
CA ASP A 68 8.29 -2.08 12.42
C ASP A 68 9.75 -1.71 12.19
N GLU A 69 10.05 -0.52 11.71
CA GLU A 69 11.42 -0.03 11.60
C GLU A 69 12.12 0.00 12.96
N GLN A 70 11.44 0.46 14.01
CA GLN A 70 12.01 0.49 15.35
C GLN A 70 12.27 -0.91 15.90
N LYS A 71 11.36 -1.83 15.64
CA LYS A 71 11.53 -3.24 16.03
C LYS A 71 12.67 -3.89 15.27
N VAL A 72 12.97 -3.38 14.11
CA VAL A 72 13.84 -4.02 13.12
C VAL A 72 15.20 -3.36 13.00
N LYS A 73 15.54 -2.46 13.89
CA LYS A 73 16.94 -2.01 13.98
C LYS A 73 17.93 -3.16 14.21
N VAL A 74 17.42 -4.37 14.32
CA VAL A 74 18.20 -5.58 14.59
C VAL A 74 18.17 -6.58 13.41
N ASP A 75 17.36 -6.35 12.38
CA ASP A 75 17.21 -7.31 11.29
C ASP A 75 17.41 -6.65 9.93
N VAL A 76 18.54 -6.99 9.30
CA VAL A 76 18.95 -6.45 7.99
C VAL A 76 17.96 -6.83 6.89
N SER A 77 17.21 -7.92 7.05
CA SER A 77 16.29 -8.38 6.02
C SER A 77 15.10 -7.44 5.81
N VAL A 78 14.75 -6.67 6.82
CA VAL A 78 13.63 -5.75 6.74
C VAL A 78 14.00 -4.43 6.09
N GLU A 79 15.26 -4.01 6.20
CA GLU A 79 15.76 -2.90 5.38
C GLU A 79 15.60 -3.22 3.89
N GLN A 80 15.87 -4.45 3.50
CA GLN A 80 15.68 -4.88 2.12
C GLN A 80 14.21 -4.85 1.71
N GLN A 81 13.31 -5.25 2.59
CA GLN A 81 11.87 -5.18 2.33
C GLN A 81 11.38 -3.74 2.16
N LEU A 82 11.87 -2.83 2.99
CA LEU A 82 11.54 -1.42 2.87
C LEU A 82 12.07 -0.83 1.57
N GLN A 83 13.28 -1.17 1.18
CA GLN A 83 13.85 -0.74 -0.09
C GLN A 83 13.05 -1.28 -1.26
N THR A 84 12.59 -2.51 -1.18
CA THR A 84 11.75 -3.11 -2.21
C THR A 84 10.42 -2.37 -2.33
N LEU A 85 9.81 -2.02 -1.21
CA LEU A 85 8.56 -1.27 -1.18
C LEU A 85 8.74 0.13 -1.79
N GLU A 86 9.79 0.83 -1.40
CA GLU A 86 10.12 2.13 -1.97
C GLU A 86 10.34 2.04 -3.47
N SER A 87 11.04 1.01 -3.93
CA SER A 87 11.27 0.78 -5.35
C SER A 87 9.96 0.54 -6.10
N LEU A 88 9.03 -0.20 -5.50
CA LEU A 88 7.71 -0.43 -6.09
C LEU A 88 6.92 0.87 -6.21
N LEU A 89 6.94 1.69 -5.17
CA LEU A 89 6.27 2.98 -5.18
C LEU A 89 6.87 3.93 -6.21
N ASP A 90 8.19 4.00 -6.28
CA ASP A 90 8.88 4.83 -7.25
C ASP A 90 8.55 4.43 -8.69
N LYS A 91 8.44 3.14 -8.95
CA LYS A 91 8.09 2.65 -10.28
C LYS A 91 6.63 2.86 -10.63
N SER A 92 5.78 3.02 -9.63
CA SER A 92 4.35 3.21 -9.82
C SER A 92 3.97 4.68 -9.98
N LEU A 93 4.83 5.55 -9.54
CA LEU A 93 4.65 6.99 -9.67
C LEU A 93 5.28 7.50 -10.97
#